data_40f4d8ca23ce4e178aabf2d8a32e8498
#
_entry.id   40f4d8ca23ce4e178aabf2d8a32e8498
#
_cell.length_a   1.000
_cell.length_b   1.000
_cell.length_c   1.000
_cell.angle_alpha   90.00
_cell.angle_beta   90.00
_cell.angle_gamma   90.00
#
_symmetry.space_group_name_H-M   'P 1'
#
loop_
_entity.id
_entity.type
_entity.pdbx_description
1 polymer ?
#
loop_
_entity_poly.entity_id
_entity_poly.type
_entity_poly.pdbx_seq_one_letter_code
_entity_poly.pdbx_strand_id
1 'polypeptide(L)'
;NYKPSLRIFLPSKERATGRVIIACPGGAYGGLAYRHEGYDWAPFFNQLGIAYAVLKYRMPRGNREVPFSDAEEAIRLVKEKAKEWNINPVDIGIMGSSAGGHLASTIATHTKADLRPAFQVLFYPVITMDKAFTHIGSHDNLLKKDASKELEDMYSNEKHVTDKTPRAFIVF
;
A
#
# COMPACT_ATOMS: atom_id res chain seq x y z
N ASN A 1 -1.91 2.69 20.64
CA ASN A 1 -1.04 2.27 19.53
C ASN A 1 -0.91 0.76 19.54
N TYR A 2 -1.43 0.10 18.51
CA TYR A 2 -1.17 -1.32 18.26
C TYR A 2 0.16 -1.49 17.49
N LYS A 3 0.74 -2.68 17.56
CA LYS A 3 1.89 -3.03 16.73
C LYS A 3 1.42 -3.24 15.28
N PRO A 4 2.16 -2.76 14.26
CA PRO A 4 1.88 -3.13 12.88
C PRO A 4 2.09 -4.64 12.70
N SER A 5 1.38 -5.22 11.75
CA SER A 5 1.52 -6.65 11.44
C SER A 5 1.19 -6.92 9.98
N LEU A 6 1.80 -7.95 9.43
CA LEU A 6 1.54 -8.45 8.09
C LEU A 6 0.95 -9.86 8.20
N ARG A 7 -0.26 -10.04 7.67
CA ARG A 7 -0.89 -11.36 7.60
C ARG A 7 -0.75 -11.90 6.20
N ILE A 8 0.02 -13.00 6.05
CA ILE A 8 0.29 -13.63 4.77
C ILE A 8 -0.66 -14.80 4.50
N PHE A 9 -1.11 -14.92 3.26
CA PHE A 9 -1.89 -16.02 2.70
C PHE A 9 -1.10 -16.58 1.51
N LEU A 10 -0.60 -17.78 1.67
CA LEU A 10 0.21 -18.45 0.65
C LEU A 10 -0.67 -19.34 -0.23
N PRO A 11 -0.48 -19.35 -1.55
CA PRO A 11 -1.09 -20.37 -2.42
C PRO A 11 -0.48 -21.74 -2.15
N SER A 12 -1.08 -22.81 -2.69
CA SER A 12 -0.43 -24.12 -2.64
C SER A 12 0.92 -24.07 -3.39
N LYS A 13 1.87 -24.90 -2.95
CA LYS A 13 3.22 -24.93 -3.53
C LYS A 13 3.20 -25.20 -5.05
N GLU A 14 2.27 -26.06 -5.49
CA GLU A 14 2.12 -26.46 -6.89
C GLU A 14 1.62 -25.34 -7.79
N ARG A 15 0.90 -24.37 -7.20
CA ARG A 15 0.33 -23.22 -7.93
C ARG A 15 1.17 -21.95 -7.79
N ALA A 16 2.07 -21.90 -6.82
CA ALA A 16 2.81 -20.69 -6.50
C ALA A 16 3.59 -20.15 -7.70
N THR A 17 3.28 -18.92 -8.09
CA THR A 17 3.95 -18.19 -9.17
C THR A 17 5.24 -17.50 -8.71
N GLY A 18 5.45 -17.39 -7.40
CA GLY A 18 6.48 -16.56 -6.81
C GLY A 18 6.06 -15.09 -6.62
N ARG A 19 4.96 -14.66 -7.23
CA ARG A 19 4.45 -13.29 -7.06
C ARG A 19 3.77 -13.11 -5.71
N VAL A 20 3.91 -11.92 -5.12
CA VAL A 20 3.17 -11.53 -3.93
C VAL A 20 2.58 -10.12 -4.09
N ILE A 21 1.42 -9.89 -3.49
CA ILE A 21 0.79 -8.58 -3.37
C ILE A 21 0.66 -8.22 -1.89
N ILE A 22 1.19 -7.06 -1.51
CA ILE A 22 0.99 -6.46 -0.19
C ILE A 22 -0.21 -5.52 -0.29
N ALA A 23 -1.27 -5.81 0.44
CA ALA A 23 -2.50 -5.04 0.44
C ALA A 23 -2.54 -4.06 1.61
N CYS A 24 -2.84 -2.80 1.29
CA CYS A 24 -3.06 -1.70 2.21
C CYS A 24 -4.57 -1.36 2.23
N PRO A 25 -5.35 -1.83 3.21
CA PRO A 25 -6.77 -1.49 3.31
C PRO A 25 -6.97 0.01 3.53
N GLY A 26 -8.08 0.56 3.03
CA GLY A 26 -8.48 1.93 3.28
C GLY A 26 -9.11 2.13 4.67
N GLY A 27 -9.65 3.32 4.88
CA GLY A 27 -10.27 3.76 6.12
C GLY A 27 -9.87 5.18 6.49
N ALA A 28 -9.63 6.01 5.48
CA ALA A 28 -9.34 7.45 5.59
C ALA A 28 -8.18 7.79 6.55
N TYR A 29 -7.20 6.89 6.75
CA TYR A 29 -6.14 7.02 7.76
C TYR A 29 -6.65 7.17 9.20
N GLY A 30 -7.94 6.94 9.43
CA GLY A 30 -8.55 6.92 10.76
C GLY A 30 -8.85 5.51 11.28
N GLY A 31 -8.85 4.53 10.39
CA GLY A 31 -9.09 3.12 10.67
C GLY A 31 -8.64 2.24 9.51
N LEU A 32 -9.02 0.95 9.55
CA LEU A 32 -8.68 -0.01 8.50
C LEU A 32 -9.86 -0.93 8.18
N ALA A 33 -10.24 -0.97 6.91
CA ALA A 33 -11.31 -1.81 6.37
C ALA A 33 -10.80 -3.24 6.08
N TYR A 34 -10.31 -3.94 7.10
CA TYR A 34 -9.58 -5.21 6.98
C TYR A 34 -10.31 -6.29 6.20
N ARG A 35 -11.62 -6.35 6.28
CA ARG A 35 -12.38 -7.45 5.72
C ARG A 35 -12.50 -7.29 4.22
N HIS A 36 -13.34 -6.39 3.75
CA HIS A 36 -13.69 -6.24 2.33
C HIS A 36 -12.58 -5.61 1.47
N GLU A 37 -11.70 -4.79 2.05
CA GLU A 37 -10.52 -4.24 1.36
C GLU A 37 -9.22 -4.98 1.68
N GLY A 38 -9.28 -6.04 2.46
CA GLY A 38 -8.14 -6.84 2.89
C GLY A 38 -8.37 -8.33 2.70
N TYR A 39 -8.84 -9.00 3.75
CA TYR A 39 -8.83 -10.47 3.82
C TYR A 39 -9.69 -11.17 2.78
N ASP A 40 -10.81 -10.57 2.36
CA ASP A 40 -11.75 -11.18 1.42
C ASP A 40 -11.14 -11.37 0.02
N TRP A 41 -10.03 -10.67 -0.32
CA TRP A 41 -9.29 -10.84 -1.55
C TRP A 41 -8.33 -12.04 -1.55
N ALA A 42 -7.96 -12.58 -0.40
CA ALA A 42 -6.95 -13.62 -0.30
C ALA A 42 -7.28 -14.89 -1.10
N PRO A 43 -8.52 -15.42 -1.07
CA PRO A 43 -8.87 -16.60 -1.86
C PRO A 43 -8.73 -16.37 -3.37
N PHE A 44 -9.10 -15.17 -3.86
CA PHE A 44 -8.99 -14.82 -5.27
C PHE A 44 -7.54 -14.85 -5.74
N PHE A 45 -6.62 -14.18 -5.04
CA PHE A 45 -5.21 -14.15 -5.43
C PHE A 45 -4.54 -15.51 -5.26
N ASN A 46 -4.86 -16.26 -4.20
CA ASN A 46 -4.29 -17.60 -3.99
C ASN A 46 -4.74 -18.60 -5.06
N GLN A 47 -5.96 -18.48 -5.60
CA GLN A 47 -6.42 -19.28 -6.74
C GLN A 47 -5.60 -19.03 -8.00
N LEU A 48 -5.07 -17.79 -8.16
CA LEU A 48 -4.17 -17.40 -9.25
C LEU A 48 -2.70 -17.76 -8.98
N GLY A 49 -2.40 -18.43 -7.87
CA GLY A 49 -1.04 -18.78 -7.48
C GLY A 49 -0.23 -17.59 -6.93
N ILE A 50 -0.88 -16.48 -6.60
CA ILE A 50 -0.26 -15.28 -6.08
C ILE A 50 -0.36 -15.28 -4.55
N ALA A 51 0.76 -15.12 -3.85
CA ALA A 51 0.77 -14.88 -2.42
C ALA A 51 0.14 -13.51 -2.12
N TYR A 52 -0.62 -13.43 -1.05
CA TYR A 52 -1.34 -12.21 -0.68
C TYR A 52 -1.09 -11.87 0.78
N ALA A 53 -0.69 -10.65 1.06
CA ALA A 53 -0.35 -10.20 2.40
C ALA A 53 -1.12 -8.94 2.76
N VAL A 54 -1.84 -8.95 3.88
CA VAL A 54 -2.62 -7.79 4.35
C VAL A 54 -1.85 -7.07 5.43
N LEU A 55 -1.53 -5.81 5.18
CA LEU A 55 -0.80 -4.95 6.10
C LEU A 55 -1.76 -4.26 7.08
N LYS A 56 -1.55 -4.50 8.36
CA LYS A 56 -2.11 -3.75 9.46
C LYS A 56 -1.19 -2.58 9.79
N TYR A 57 -1.23 -1.52 8.99
CA TYR A 57 -0.42 -0.33 9.24
C TYR A 57 -1.00 0.56 10.32
N ARG A 58 -0.14 1.29 11.02
CA ARG A 58 -0.53 2.23 12.07
C ARG A 58 -1.10 3.51 11.47
N MET A 59 -2.06 4.10 12.19
CA MET A 59 -2.61 5.41 11.81
C MET A 59 -1.60 6.53 12.09
N PRO A 60 -1.60 7.59 11.27
CA PRO A 60 -0.64 8.70 11.39
C PRO A 60 -0.68 9.39 12.75
N ARG A 61 -1.87 9.73 13.24
CA ARG A 61 -2.07 10.46 14.52
C ARG A 61 -1.11 11.64 14.67
N GLY A 62 -0.98 12.44 13.60
CA GLY A 62 -0.10 13.59 13.55
C GLY A 62 1.33 13.32 13.09
N ASN A 63 1.70 12.06 12.89
CA ASN A 63 2.98 11.68 12.26
C ASN A 63 2.71 10.85 10.99
N ARG A 64 2.72 11.51 9.85
CA ARG A 64 2.42 10.93 8.53
C ARG A 64 3.43 9.87 8.07
N GLU A 65 4.64 9.88 8.60
CA GLU A 65 5.68 8.90 8.24
C GLU A 65 5.38 7.50 8.79
N VAL A 66 4.52 7.39 9.80
CA VAL A 66 4.22 6.12 10.47
C VAL A 66 3.63 5.08 9.50
N PRO A 67 2.54 5.34 8.74
CA PRO A 67 2.02 4.34 7.80
C PRO A 67 3.00 4.02 6.67
N PHE A 68 3.82 4.97 6.23
CA PHE A 68 4.82 4.74 5.18
C PHE A 68 5.94 3.82 5.66
N SER A 69 6.48 4.06 6.86
CA SER A 69 7.49 3.19 7.45
C SER A 69 6.97 1.76 7.65
N ASP A 70 5.70 1.59 8.02
CA ASP A 70 5.10 0.26 8.16
C ASP A 70 4.98 -0.45 6.81
N ALA A 71 4.65 0.27 5.75
CA ALA A 71 4.56 -0.31 4.41
C ALA A 71 5.94 -0.66 3.82
N GLU A 72 6.94 0.18 4.04
CA GLU A 72 8.34 -0.15 3.68
C GLU A 72 8.85 -1.36 4.43
N GLU A 73 8.56 -1.45 5.74
CA GLU A 73 8.94 -2.60 6.56
C GLU A 73 8.25 -3.89 6.12
N ALA A 74 6.99 -3.80 5.67
CA ALA A 74 6.31 -4.95 5.09
C ALA A 74 7.02 -5.48 3.84
N ILE A 75 7.53 -4.58 2.97
CA ILE A 75 8.31 -4.97 1.79
C ILE A 75 9.63 -5.63 2.22
N ARG A 76 10.35 -5.07 3.22
CA ARG A 76 11.58 -5.67 3.75
C ARG A 76 11.33 -7.07 4.29
N LEU A 77 10.29 -7.23 5.10
CA LEU A 77 9.92 -8.52 5.69
C LEU A 77 9.61 -9.56 4.61
N VAL A 78 8.85 -9.18 3.56
CA VAL A 78 8.56 -10.08 2.44
C VAL A 78 9.84 -10.49 1.71
N LYS A 79 10.78 -9.56 1.48
CA LYS A 79 12.08 -9.86 0.86
C LYS A 79 12.92 -10.80 1.74
N GLU A 80 12.96 -10.55 3.04
CA GLU A 80 13.68 -11.40 4.00
C GLU A 80 13.12 -12.82 4.03
N LYS A 81 11.79 -12.95 4.00
CA LYS A 81 11.07 -14.22 4.05
C LYS A 81 10.84 -14.86 2.67
N ALA A 82 11.33 -14.28 1.58
CA ALA A 82 11.04 -14.68 0.23
C ALA A 82 11.33 -16.17 -0.02
N LYS A 83 12.47 -16.68 0.44
CA LYS A 83 12.82 -18.10 0.31
C LYS A 83 11.88 -19.01 1.10
N GLU A 84 11.55 -18.64 2.33
CA GLU A 84 10.65 -19.40 3.22
C GLU A 84 9.23 -19.48 2.64
N TRP A 85 8.77 -18.39 2.04
CA TRP A 85 7.41 -18.27 1.50
C TRP A 85 7.30 -18.59 0.01
N ASN A 86 8.38 -19.05 -0.62
CA ASN A 86 8.44 -19.32 -2.06
C ASN A 86 8.03 -18.11 -2.91
N ILE A 87 8.56 -16.94 -2.57
CA ILE A 87 8.33 -15.66 -3.23
C ILE A 87 9.57 -15.23 -4.00
N ASN A 88 9.37 -14.64 -5.19
CA ASN A 88 10.43 -13.96 -5.92
C ASN A 88 10.58 -12.53 -5.37
N PRO A 89 11.72 -12.16 -4.74
CA PRO A 89 11.90 -10.87 -4.09
C PRO A 89 11.88 -9.66 -5.04
N VAL A 90 11.91 -9.87 -6.35
CA VAL A 90 11.78 -8.81 -7.36
C VAL A 90 10.37 -8.70 -7.95
N ASP A 91 9.44 -9.60 -7.59
CA ASP A 91 8.04 -9.58 -8.07
C ASP A 91 7.04 -9.33 -6.92
N ILE A 92 7.32 -8.28 -6.16
CA ILE A 92 6.49 -7.81 -5.05
C ILE A 92 5.64 -6.64 -5.52
N GLY A 93 4.33 -6.82 -5.58
CA GLY A 93 3.37 -5.76 -5.87
C GLY A 93 2.81 -5.13 -4.60
N ILE A 94 2.29 -3.90 -4.73
CA ILE A 94 1.52 -3.25 -3.69
C ILE A 94 0.10 -2.97 -4.18
N MET A 95 -0.88 -3.14 -3.32
CA MET A 95 -2.29 -2.90 -3.63
C MET A 95 -2.90 -2.03 -2.54
N GLY A 96 -3.82 -1.16 -2.91
CA GLY A 96 -4.55 -0.39 -1.90
C GLY A 96 -5.88 0.15 -2.41
N SER A 97 -6.79 0.36 -1.47
CA SER A 97 -8.11 0.93 -1.70
C SER A 97 -8.26 2.25 -0.96
N SER A 98 -8.91 3.25 -1.56
CA SER A 98 -9.18 4.54 -0.90
C SER A 98 -7.89 5.17 -0.31
N ALA A 99 -7.85 5.46 0.99
CA ALA A 99 -6.65 5.94 1.68
C ALA A 99 -5.48 4.92 1.65
N GLY A 100 -5.78 3.62 1.62
CA GLY A 100 -4.77 2.58 1.40
C GLY A 100 -4.20 2.62 -0.02
N GLY A 101 -5.00 3.04 -1.00
CA GLY A 101 -4.53 3.35 -2.36
C GLY A 101 -3.57 4.54 -2.38
N HIS A 102 -3.82 5.56 -1.55
CA HIS A 102 -2.88 6.65 -1.34
C HIS A 102 -1.56 6.13 -0.76
N LEU A 103 -1.61 5.31 0.29
CA LEU A 103 -0.41 4.70 0.87
C LEU A 103 0.35 3.88 -0.17
N ALA A 104 -0.33 3.02 -0.92
CA ALA A 104 0.28 2.19 -1.96
C ALA A 104 0.95 3.04 -3.06
N SER A 105 0.28 4.08 -3.55
CA SER A 105 0.84 4.97 -4.57
C SER A 105 1.98 5.85 -4.02
N THR A 106 1.94 6.23 -2.75
CA THR A 106 3.06 6.94 -2.10
C THR A 106 4.30 6.04 -2.05
N ILE A 107 4.15 4.77 -1.66
CA ILE A 107 5.26 3.81 -1.71
C ILE A 107 5.79 3.66 -3.13
N ALA A 108 4.93 3.59 -4.13
CA ALA A 108 5.33 3.45 -5.53
C ALA A 108 6.11 4.66 -6.07
N THR A 109 5.81 5.87 -5.59
CA THR A 109 6.40 7.12 -6.11
C THR A 109 7.56 7.65 -5.29
N HIS A 110 7.57 7.46 -3.95
CA HIS A 110 8.54 8.11 -3.06
C HIS A 110 9.62 7.19 -2.51
N THR A 111 9.36 5.87 -2.45
CA THR A 111 10.28 4.94 -1.83
C THR A 111 11.57 4.74 -2.66
N LYS A 112 12.67 4.44 -1.97
CA LYS A 112 13.96 4.12 -2.59
C LYS A 112 13.87 2.87 -3.47
N ALA A 113 14.76 2.79 -4.45
CA ALA A 113 14.74 1.77 -5.49
C ALA A 113 14.73 0.33 -4.95
N ASP A 114 15.43 0.08 -3.85
CA ASP A 114 15.54 -1.25 -3.21
C ASP A 114 14.23 -1.72 -2.55
N LEU A 115 13.32 -0.79 -2.22
CA LEU A 115 12.01 -1.08 -1.63
C LEU A 115 10.84 -0.77 -2.58
N ARG A 116 11.13 -0.29 -3.79
CA ARG A 116 10.09 0.04 -4.75
C ARG A 116 9.37 -1.22 -5.21
N PRO A 117 8.02 -1.26 -5.18
CA PRO A 117 7.27 -2.41 -5.68
C PRO A 117 7.44 -2.57 -7.19
N ALA A 118 7.27 -3.79 -7.71
CA ALA A 118 7.34 -4.10 -9.13
C ALA A 118 6.12 -3.58 -9.92
N PHE A 119 4.98 -3.46 -9.25
CA PHE A 119 3.72 -2.95 -9.80
C PHE A 119 2.79 -2.48 -8.67
N GLN A 120 1.75 -1.74 -9.03
CA GLN A 120 0.73 -1.31 -8.09
C GLN A 120 -0.69 -1.57 -8.62
N VAL A 121 -1.61 -1.89 -7.71
CA VAL A 121 -3.05 -2.09 -7.99
C VAL A 121 -3.82 -1.14 -7.07
N LEU A 122 -4.58 -0.22 -7.67
CA LEU A 122 -5.23 0.87 -6.95
C LEU A 122 -6.74 0.82 -7.19
N PHE A 123 -7.53 0.63 -6.15
CA PHE A 123 -8.98 0.67 -6.19
C PHE A 123 -9.48 1.99 -5.61
N TYR A 124 -10.24 2.75 -6.39
CA TYR A 124 -10.79 4.06 -6.02
C TYR A 124 -9.84 4.86 -5.11
N PRO A 125 -8.55 4.98 -5.50
CA PRO A 125 -7.53 5.52 -4.62
C PRO A 125 -7.74 7.00 -4.35
N VAL A 126 -7.39 7.44 -3.15
CA VAL A 126 -7.01 8.84 -2.94
C VAL A 126 -5.62 9.00 -3.56
N ILE A 127 -5.43 10.00 -4.40
CA ILE A 127 -4.14 10.27 -5.07
C ILE A 127 -3.64 11.67 -4.73
N THR A 128 -4.47 12.70 -5.03
CA THR A 128 -4.14 14.07 -4.70
C THR A 128 -4.44 14.39 -3.23
N MET A 129 -3.66 15.27 -2.64
CA MET A 129 -3.95 15.90 -1.35
C MET A 129 -4.41 17.36 -1.49
N ASP A 130 -4.65 17.83 -2.71
CA ASP A 130 -5.26 19.13 -2.94
C ASP A 130 -6.70 19.15 -2.41
N LYS A 131 -6.99 20.04 -1.46
CA LYS A 131 -8.30 20.14 -0.78
C LYS A 131 -9.48 20.36 -1.71
N ALA A 132 -9.26 20.90 -2.90
CA ALA A 132 -10.32 21.11 -3.88
C ALA A 132 -10.85 19.78 -4.48
N PHE A 133 -10.07 18.71 -4.43
CA PHE A 133 -10.36 17.45 -5.13
C PHE A 133 -10.25 16.21 -4.24
N THR A 134 -9.49 16.28 -3.16
CA THR A 134 -9.18 15.12 -2.32
C THR A 134 -10.35 14.68 -1.45
N HIS A 135 -10.27 13.47 -0.93
CA HIS A 135 -11.10 13.02 0.19
C HIS A 135 -10.63 13.70 1.48
N ILE A 136 -11.36 14.70 1.95
CA ILE A 136 -10.98 15.57 3.08
C ILE A 136 -10.65 14.77 4.35
N GLY A 137 -11.40 13.72 4.67
CA GLY A 137 -11.11 12.87 5.84
C GLY A 137 -9.72 12.22 5.77
N SER A 138 -9.30 11.75 4.59
CA SER A 138 -7.95 11.20 4.39
C SER A 138 -6.88 12.27 4.51
N HIS A 139 -7.11 13.44 3.91
CA HIS A 139 -6.21 14.58 4.00
C HIS A 139 -5.98 14.98 5.46
N ASP A 140 -7.06 15.26 6.20
CA ASP A 140 -6.98 15.79 7.57
C ASP A 140 -6.34 14.79 8.54
N ASN A 141 -6.62 13.50 8.37
CA ASN A 141 -6.04 12.46 9.21
C ASN A 141 -4.54 12.24 8.91
N LEU A 142 -4.10 12.43 7.67
CA LEU A 142 -2.69 12.27 7.28
C LEU A 142 -1.88 13.54 7.52
N LEU A 143 -2.34 14.68 7.00
CA LEU A 143 -1.57 15.92 6.92
C LEU A 143 -1.97 16.96 7.97
N LYS A 144 -3.13 16.80 8.62
CA LYS A 144 -3.86 17.78 9.45
C LYS A 144 -4.58 18.85 8.61
N LYS A 145 -5.59 19.48 9.24
CA LYS A 145 -6.46 20.49 8.59
C LYS A 145 -5.72 21.71 8.10
N ASP A 146 -4.65 22.07 8.77
CA ASP A 146 -3.81 23.25 8.53
C ASP A 146 -2.53 22.96 7.73
N ALA A 147 -2.52 21.84 6.99
CA ALA A 147 -1.39 21.49 6.14
C ALA A 147 -1.07 22.61 5.14
N SER A 148 0.22 22.88 4.95
CA SER A 148 0.66 23.84 3.95
C SER A 148 0.50 23.29 2.53
N LYS A 149 0.45 24.19 1.53
CA LYS A 149 0.36 23.78 0.13
C LYS A 149 1.54 22.91 -0.30
N GLU A 150 2.74 23.23 0.18
CA GLU A 150 3.96 22.45 -0.10
C GLU A 150 3.82 21.02 0.44
N LEU A 151 3.18 20.84 1.61
CA LEU A 151 2.96 19.54 2.19
C LEU A 151 1.88 18.77 1.43
N GLU A 152 0.81 19.43 1.02
CA GLU A 152 -0.21 18.84 0.14
C GLU A 152 0.42 18.40 -1.19
N ASP A 153 1.25 19.22 -1.79
CA ASP A 153 1.93 18.92 -3.05
C ASP A 153 2.90 17.73 -2.91
N MET A 154 3.61 17.65 -1.77
CA MET A 154 4.51 16.54 -1.48
C MET A 154 3.78 15.20 -1.40
N TYR A 155 2.55 15.17 -0.91
CA TYR A 155 1.75 13.96 -0.77
C TYR A 155 0.67 13.81 -1.86
N SER A 156 0.67 14.66 -2.87
CA SER A 156 -0.13 14.52 -4.09
C SER A 156 0.65 13.67 -5.08
N ASN A 157 0.38 12.37 -5.08
CA ASN A 157 1.23 11.36 -5.75
C ASN A 157 1.28 11.52 -7.27
N GLU A 158 0.27 12.15 -7.89
CA GLU A 158 0.25 12.48 -9.32
C GLU A 158 1.39 13.44 -9.72
N LYS A 159 1.92 14.21 -8.76
CA LYS A 159 3.02 15.16 -8.98
C LYS A 159 4.41 14.50 -8.91
N HIS A 160 4.47 13.26 -8.44
CA HIS A 160 5.71 12.51 -8.19
C HIS A 160 5.91 11.31 -9.10
N VAL A 161 5.09 11.20 -10.15
CA VAL A 161 5.25 10.15 -11.16
C VAL A 161 6.48 10.44 -12.02
N THR A 162 7.31 9.43 -12.18
CA THR A 162 8.54 9.48 -13.00
C THR A 162 8.64 8.24 -13.88
N ASP A 163 9.65 8.17 -14.75
CA ASP A 163 10.00 6.98 -15.54
C ASP A 163 10.34 5.74 -14.70
N LYS A 164 10.64 5.94 -13.41
CA LYS A 164 10.93 4.88 -12.44
C LYS A 164 9.72 4.42 -11.65
N THR A 165 8.59 5.12 -11.76
CA THR A 165 7.35 4.73 -11.09
C THR A 165 6.83 3.44 -11.70
N PRO A 166 6.52 2.40 -10.89
CA PRO A 166 6.05 1.13 -11.40
C PRO A 166 4.69 1.28 -12.08
N ARG A 167 4.44 0.40 -13.06
CA ARG A 167 3.14 0.32 -13.74
C ARG A 167 2.00 0.19 -12.73
N ALA A 168 0.86 0.81 -13.05
CA ALA A 168 -0.32 0.81 -12.23
C ALA A 168 -1.52 0.18 -12.96
N PHE A 169 -2.32 -0.57 -12.23
CA PHE A 169 -3.70 -0.92 -12.60
C PHE A 169 -4.62 -0.11 -11.68
N ILE A 170 -5.44 0.76 -12.26
CA ILE A 170 -6.28 1.70 -11.50
C ILE A 170 -7.74 1.45 -11.86
N VAL A 171 -8.58 1.34 -10.83
CA VAL A 171 -10.04 1.18 -10.96
C VAL A 171 -10.72 2.26 -10.13
N PHE A 172 -11.73 2.92 -10.71
CA PHE A 172 -12.56 3.93 -10.08
C PHE A 172 -13.98 3.42 -9.84
#